data_44fcb129d313c21aa76df36f0733efc3
#
_entry.id   44fcb129d313c21aa76df36f0733efc3
#
_cell.length_a   1.000
_cell.length_b   1.000
_cell.length_c   1.000
_cell.angle_alpha   90.00
_cell.angle_beta   90.00
_cell.angle_gamma   90.00
#
_symmetry.space_group_name_H-M   'P 1'
#
loop_
_entity.id
_entity.type
_entity.pdbx_description
1 polymer ?
#
loop_
_entity_poly.entity_id
_entity_poly.type
_entity_poly.pdbx_seq_one_letter_code
_entity_poly.pdbx_strand_id
1 'polypeptide(L)'
;MPESKPNRYQALISRIFHDHFKNGMTEFEFERNELNSNAKKLKIKLPDNLGDVIYSFRYRTSLPDEIVKTASAGKEWIIEPAGRSRYRFKLARISRIVPNSDLLAIKIPDATPEIITANALSDEQALLAKVRYNRLIDVFLGITTYSLQSHLRTTVPNIGQIEIDEVYVGVNRNGQQFVVPVQAKGGNDRLGAIQTAQDVACCRQKFAMLTCRPVSAQFMVDDVIALFELAMRGGEVKIAEERHYQLVPADSIQAEDLKTYATR
;
A
#
# COMPACT_ATOMS: atom_id res chain seq x y z
N MET A 1 -11.40 -23.04 -12.56
CA MET A 1 -11.56 -21.77 -11.83
C MET A 1 -12.71 -21.03 -12.48
N PRO A 2 -13.72 -20.52 -11.77
CA PRO A 2 -14.80 -19.78 -12.40
C PRO A 2 -14.22 -18.49 -12.98
N GLU A 3 -14.42 -18.26 -14.27
CA GLU A 3 -14.11 -16.99 -14.93
C GLU A 3 -14.83 -15.86 -14.19
N SER A 4 -14.07 -14.94 -13.60
CA SER A 4 -14.63 -13.74 -12.98
C SER A 4 -15.36 -12.97 -14.07
N LYS A 5 -16.63 -12.62 -13.84
CA LYS A 5 -17.39 -11.76 -14.75
C LYS A 5 -16.54 -10.51 -15.05
N PRO A 6 -16.33 -10.17 -16.34
CA PRO A 6 -15.50 -9.02 -16.69
C PRO A 6 -16.05 -7.77 -16.00
N ASN A 7 -15.17 -7.02 -15.35
CA ASN A 7 -15.53 -5.75 -14.72
C ASN A 7 -16.10 -4.83 -15.81
N ARG A 8 -17.34 -4.36 -15.63
CA ARG A 8 -18.04 -3.48 -16.58
C ARG A 8 -17.24 -2.23 -16.97
N TYR A 9 -16.28 -1.82 -16.16
CA TYR A 9 -15.41 -0.67 -16.43
C TYR A 9 -14.13 -1.02 -17.20
N GLN A 10 -13.83 -2.29 -17.44
CA GLN A 10 -12.66 -2.70 -18.22
C GLN A 10 -12.74 -2.15 -19.65
N ALA A 11 -13.88 -2.31 -20.32
CA ALA A 11 -14.09 -1.77 -21.66
C ALA A 11 -13.94 -0.23 -21.71
N LEU A 12 -14.35 0.46 -20.63
CA LEU A 12 -14.22 1.91 -20.52
C LEU A 12 -12.76 2.34 -20.41
N ILE A 13 -11.99 1.70 -19.56
CA ILE A 13 -10.56 1.99 -19.38
C ILE A 13 -9.75 1.62 -20.62
N SER A 14 -10.05 0.47 -21.24
CA SER A 14 -9.49 0.08 -22.53
C SER A 14 -9.72 1.14 -23.60
N ARG A 15 -10.95 1.61 -23.74
CA ARG A 15 -11.28 2.64 -24.73
C ARG A 15 -10.49 3.93 -24.50
N ILE A 16 -10.43 4.43 -23.28
CA ILE A 16 -9.65 5.63 -22.93
C ILE A 16 -8.17 5.40 -23.26
N PHE A 17 -7.62 4.23 -22.89
CA PHE A 17 -6.24 3.90 -23.19
C PHE A 17 -5.97 3.96 -24.70
N HIS A 18 -6.76 3.30 -25.52
CA HIS A 18 -6.55 3.23 -26.97
C HIS A 18 -6.83 4.53 -27.70
N ASP A 19 -7.68 5.41 -27.15
CA ASP A 19 -7.91 6.75 -27.74
C ASP A 19 -6.66 7.64 -27.66
N HIS A 20 -5.75 7.40 -26.70
CA HIS A 20 -4.53 8.19 -26.46
C HIS A 20 -3.23 7.46 -26.80
N PHE A 21 -3.18 6.15 -26.60
CA PHE A 21 -1.94 5.38 -26.72
C PHE A 21 -1.46 5.27 -28.18
N LYS A 22 -0.16 5.53 -28.37
CA LYS A 22 0.58 5.22 -29.59
C LYS A 22 1.78 4.38 -29.23
N ASN A 23 2.18 3.47 -30.13
CA ASN A 23 3.32 2.60 -29.93
C ASN A 23 4.58 3.41 -29.56
N GLY A 24 5.29 2.98 -28.51
CA GLY A 24 6.47 3.65 -27.99
C GLY A 24 6.20 4.71 -26.92
N MET A 25 4.95 5.08 -26.64
CA MET A 25 4.66 5.96 -25.51
C MET A 25 4.91 5.27 -24.18
N THR A 26 5.46 6.02 -23.25
CA THR A 26 5.70 5.59 -21.87
C THR A 26 4.76 6.28 -20.87
N GLU A 27 4.09 7.34 -21.28
CA GLU A 27 3.06 8.04 -20.51
C GLU A 27 2.15 8.88 -21.42
N PHE A 28 0.93 9.11 -20.96
CA PHE A 28 -0.01 10.08 -21.53
C PHE A 28 -1.08 10.44 -20.50
N GLU A 29 -1.66 11.64 -20.65
CA GLU A 29 -2.71 12.12 -19.75
C GLU A 29 -4.08 11.96 -20.40
N PHE A 30 -5.12 11.86 -19.54
CA PHE A 30 -6.51 11.89 -19.93
C PHE A 30 -7.35 12.63 -18.88
N GLU A 31 -8.48 13.18 -19.29
CA GLU A 31 -9.35 13.93 -18.42
C GLU A 31 -10.44 13.05 -17.79
N ARG A 32 -10.81 13.38 -16.54
CA ARG A 32 -11.92 12.70 -15.84
C ARG A 32 -13.22 12.70 -16.64
N ASN A 33 -13.46 13.76 -17.44
CA ASN A 33 -14.66 13.89 -18.27
C ASN A 33 -14.73 12.84 -19.39
N GLU A 34 -13.60 12.29 -19.81
CA GLU A 34 -13.55 11.22 -20.81
C GLU A 34 -14.21 9.92 -20.33
N LEU A 35 -14.26 9.69 -19.01
CA LEU A 35 -15.07 8.61 -18.43
C LEU A 35 -16.55 8.77 -18.82
N ASN A 36 -17.10 10.01 -18.71
CA ASN A 36 -18.50 10.27 -19.06
C ASN A 36 -18.76 10.11 -20.56
N SER A 37 -17.90 10.68 -21.40
CA SER A 37 -18.09 10.66 -22.86
C SER A 37 -17.98 9.23 -23.41
N ASN A 38 -17.02 8.45 -22.94
CA ASN A 38 -16.84 7.06 -23.37
C ASN A 38 -17.89 6.12 -22.77
N ALA A 39 -18.32 6.33 -21.52
CA ALA A 39 -19.41 5.55 -20.94
C ALA A 39 -20.73 5.71 -21.69
N LYS A 40 -21.07 6.93 -22.17
CA LYS A 40 -22.23 7.18 -23.05
C LYS A 40 -22.13 6.39 -24.35
N LYS A 41 -20.96 6.40 -25.01
CA LYS A 41 -20.71 5.66 -26.24
C LYS A 41 -20.84 4.13 -26.04
N LEU A 42 -20.37 3.63 -24.92
CA LEU A 42 -20.38 2.20 -24.58
C LEU A 42 -21.66 1.74 -23.84
N LYS A 43 -22.60 2.65 -23.57
CA LYS A 43 -23.84 2.40 -22.80
C LYS A 43 -23.57 1.79 -21.41
N ILE A 44 -22.50 2.23 -20.75
CA ILE A 44 -22.11 1.79 -19.41
C ILE A 44 -22.67 2.78 -18.38
N LYS A 45 -23.38 2.27 -17.37
CA LYS A 45 -23.82 3.07 -16.22
C LYS A 45 -22.62 3.30 -15.28
N LEU A 46 -22.27 4.57 -15.08
CA LEU A 46 -21.22 4.99 -14.15
C LEU A 46 -21.75 5.05 -12.71
N PRO A 47 -20.87 4.95 -11.70
CA PRO A 47 -21.21 5.25 -10.33
C PRO A 47 -21.36 6.76 -10.13
N ASP A 48 -22.03 7.18 -9.05
CA ASP A 48 -22.20 8.61 -8.72
C ASP A 48 -20.83 9.30 -8.51
N ASN A 49 -19.88 8.59 -7.93
CA ASN A 49 -18.51 9.04 -7.81
C ASN A 49 -17.62 8.45 -8.93
N LEU A 50 -17.31 9.24 -9.94
CA LEU A 50 -16.43 8.82 -11.05
C LEU A 50 -15.01 8.43 -10.60
N GLY A 51 -14.57 8.95 -9.46
CA GLY A 51 -13.27 8.59 -8.86
C GLY A 51 -13.16 7.10 -8.54
N ASP A 52 -14.27 6.44 -8.21
CA ASP A 52 -14.30 5.03 -7.83
C ASP A 52 -13.90 4.10 -8.99
N VAL A 53 -14.20 4.49 -10.23
CA VAL A 53 -13.76 3.75 -11.43
C VAL A 53 -12.23 3.72 -11.48
N ILE A 54 -11.62 4.90 -11.38
CA ILE A 54 -10.15 5.02 -11.43
C ILE A 54 -9.50 4.38 -10.19
N TYR A 55 -10.08 4.60 -9.00
CA TYR A 55 -9.61 3.99 -7.76
C TYR A 55 -9.56 2.46 -7.85
N SER A 56 -10.59 1.85 -8.46
CA SER A 56 -10.64 0.41 -8.67
C SER A 56 -9.43 -0.09 -9.45
N PHE A 57 -9.09 0.53 -10.60
CA PHE A 57 -7.94 0.11 -11.42
C PHE A 57 -6.58 0.49 -10.84
N ARG A 58 -6.55 1.45 -9.93
CA ARG A 58 -5.30 1.80 -9.22
C ARG A 58 -4.95 0.80 -8.13
N TYR A 59 -5.95 0.21 -7.46
CA TYR A 59 -5.72 -0.50 -6.19
C TYR A 59 -6.35 -1.89 -6.10
N ARG A 60 -7.43 -2.17 -6.85
CA ARG A 60 -8.25 -3.38 -6.65
C ARG A 60 -8.37 -4.29 -7.86
N THR A 61 -8.27 -3.75 -9.05
CA THR A 61 -8.56 -4.49 -10.29
C THR A 61 -7.40 -4.34 -11.25
N SER A 62 -6.95 -5.45 -11.83
CA SER A 62 -5.94 -5.42 -12.88
C SER A 62 -6.44 -4.66 -14.10
N LEU A 63 -5.54 -3.95 -14.78
CA LEU A 63 -5.83 -3.37 -16.08
C LEU A 63 -6.17 -4.48 -17.09
N PRO A 64 -7.00 -4.17 -18.10
CA PRO A 64 -7.33 -5.13 -19.18
C PRO A 64 -6.07 -5.71 -19.84
N ASP A 65 -6.12 -6.99 -20.23
CA ASP A 65 -5.00 -7.71 -20.83
C ASP A 65 -4.45 -7.04 -22.08
N GLU A 66 -5.31 -6.42 -22.87
CA GLU A 66 -4.91 -5.67 -24.06
C GLU A 66 -4.03 -4.46 -23.73
N ILE A 67 -4.24 -3.80 -22.59
CA ILE A 67 -3.35 -2.74 -22.07
C ILE A 67 -2.05 -3.36 -21.55
N VAL A 68 -2.17 -4.41 -20.73
CA VAL A 68 -1.02 -5.08 -20.11
C VAL A 68 -0.04 -5.58 -21.17
N LYS A 69 -0.52 -6.13 -22.29
CA LYS A 69 0.31 -6.63 -23.40
C LYS A 69 1.10 -5.54 -24.12
N THR A 70 0.76 -4.27 -23.99
CA THR A 70 1.50 -3.15 -24.57
C THR A 70 2.71 -2.73 -23.72
N ALA A 71 2.82 -3.25 -22.50
CA ALA A 71 3.91 -2.91 -21.59
C ALA A 71 5.21 -3.58 -22.03
N SER A 72 6.33 -2.84 -21.97
CA SER A 72 7.67 -3.41 -22.21
C SER A 72 8.08 -4.32 -21.06
N ALA A 73 8.98 -5.27 -21.34
CA ALA A 73 9.45 -6.26 -20.37
C ALA A 73 9.90 -5.60 -19.04
N GLY A 74 9.40 -6.13 -17.92
CA GLY A 74 9.71 -5.63 -16.57
C GLY A 74 9.05 -4.32 -16.20
N LYS A 75 8.05 -3.84 -16.98
CA LYS A 75 7.24 -2.67 -16.68
C LYS A 75 5.75 -3.00 -16.75
N GLU A 76 4.95 -2.22 -16.04
CA GLU A 76 3.49 -2.32 -16.06
C GLU A 76 2.88 -0.92 -16.22
N TRP A 77 1.73 -0.85 -16.89
CA TRP A 77 0.95 0.38 -16.94
C TRP A 77 0.27 0.63 -15.58
N ILE A 78 0.36 1.86 -15.12
CA ILE A 78 -0.31 2.33 -13.91
C ILE A 78 -1.13 3.58 -14.24
N ILE A 79 -2.15 3.85 -13.41
CA ILE A 79 -2.90 5.10 -13.49
C ILE A 79 -2.54 5.93 -12.26
N GLU A 80 -2.00 7.13 -12.46
CA GLU A 80 -1.70 8.08 -11.40
C GLU A 80 -2.48 9.40 -11.59
N PRO A 81 -2.75 10.17 -10.53
CA PRO A 81 -3.30 11.51 -10.68
C PRO A 81 -2.30 12.42 -11.38
N ALA A 82 -2.82 13.31 -12.25
CA ALA A 82 -2.02 14.31 -12.97
C ALA A 82 -2.55 15.72 -12.76
N GLY A 83 -3.15 15.99 -11.58
CA GLY A 83 -3.77 17.26 -11.21
C GLY A 83 -5.29 17.18 -11.04
N ARG A 84 -5.94 18.33 -10.92
CA ARG A 84 -7.39 18.39 -10.71
C ARG A 84 -8.15 17.82 -11.92
N SER A 85 -8.92 16.77 -11.69
CA SER A 85 -9.74 16.09 -12.73
C SER A 85 -8.93 15.52 -13.90
N ARG A 86 -7.61 15.31 -13.75
CA ARG A 86 -6.74 14.67 -14.73
C ARG A 86 -6.05 13.47 -14.15
N TYR A 87 -5.81 12.49 -15.01
CA TYR A 87 -5.11 11.26 -14.71
C TYR A 87 -4.05 11.01 -15.77
N ARG A 88 -3.08 10.18 -15.42
CA ARG A 88 -2.01 9.78 -16.33
C ARG A 88 -1.88 8.26 -16.33
N PHE A 89 -1.85 7.66 -17.51
CA PHE A 89 -1.25 6.37 -17.70
C PHE A 89 0.25 6.52 -17.77
N LYS A 90 0.97 5.70 -17.02
CA LYS A 90 2.42 5.71 -16.98
C LYS A 90 2.97 4.29 -16.95
N LEU A 91 3.97 4.03 -17.79
CA LEU A 91 4.69 2.78 -17.82
C LEU A 91 5.78 2.79 -16.74
N ALA A 92 5.59 2.08 -15.66
CA ALA A 92 6.50 2.07 -14.51
C ALA A 92 7.07 0.68 -14.25
N ARG A 93 8.29 0.62 -13.74
CA ARG A 93 8.77 -0.59 -13.07
C ARG A 93 8.01 -0.72 -11.76
N ILE A 94 7.29 -1.80 -11.61
CA ILE A 94 6.64 -2.09 -10.33
C ILE A 94 7.59 -2.91 -9.49
N SER A 95 8.14 -2.29 -8.46
CA SER A 95 8.72 -3.03 -7.35
C SER A 95 7.55 -3.59 -6.54
N ARG A 96 7.22 -4.85 -6.77
CA ARG A 96 6.25 -5.55 -5.92
C ARG A 96 6.93 -5.79 -4.58
N ILE A 97 6.32 -5.29 -3.53
CA ILE A 97 6.71 -5.61 -2.16
C ILE A 97 6.03 -6.95 -1.86
N VAL A 98 6.83 -8.03 -1.92
CA VAL A 98 6.36 -9.40 -1.68
C VAL A 98 7.18 -9.95 -0.52
N PRO A 99 6.51 -10.49 0.52
CA PRO A 99 7.23 -11.10 1.64
C PRO A 99 8.16 -12.23 1.20
N ASN A 100 9.38 -12.22 1.74
CA ASN A 100 10.34 -13.28 1.55
C ASN A 100 10.03 -14.45 2.50
N SER A 101 9.46 -15.54 1.97
CA SER A 101 9.06 -16.72 2.75
C SER A 101 10.21 -17.41 3.52
N ASP A 102 11.46 -17.12 3.14
CA ASP A 102 12.64 -17.74 3.76
C ASP A 102 13.08 -17.02 5.04
N LEU A 103 12.46 -15.89 5.38
CA LEU A 103 12.77 -15.19 6.62
C LEU A 103 12.13 -15.88 7.82
N LEU A 104 12.92 -16.00 8.90
CA LEU A 104 12.42 -16.49 10.17
C LEU A 104 11.35 -15.55 10.74
N ALA A 105 10.20 -16.11 11.12
CA ALA A 105 9.20 -15.41 11.91
C ALA A 105 9.64 -15.32 13.38
N ILE A 106 9.78 -14.09 13.88
CA ILE A 106 10.14 -13.80 15.27
C ILE A 106 8.87 -13.86 16.11
N LYS A 107 8.80 -14.75 17.09
CA LYS A 107 7.67 -14.84 18.02
C LYS A 107 7.68 -13.66 18.98
N ILE A 108 6.55 -12.98 19.09
CA ILE A 108 6.31 -11.88 20.03
C ILE A 108 5.09 -12.26 20.88
N PRO A 109 5.13 -12.06 22.23
CA PRO A 109 3.95 -12.27 23.06
C PRO A 109 2.78 -11.40 22.57
N ASP A 110 1.62 -12.01 22.31
CA ASP A 110 0.43 -11.26 21.85
C ASP A 110 -0.17 -10.49 23.04
N ALA A 111 -0.14 -9.16 22.94
CA ALA A 111 -0.76 -8.23 23.87
C ALA A 111 -2.06 -7.61 23.31
N THR A 112 -2.60 -8.12 22.22
CA THR A 112 -3.86 -7.63 21.65
C THR A 112 -5.01 -8.01 22.56
N PRO A 113 -5.81 -7.05 23.07
CA PRO A 113 -6.98 -7.37 23.87
C PRO A 113 -7.95 -8.27 23.09
N GLU A 114 -8.40 -9.36 23.71
CA GLU A 114 -9.30 -10.35 23.08
C GLU A 114 -10.58 -9.69 22.53
N ILE A 115 -11.12 -8.71 23.23
CA ILE A 115 -12.31 -7.97 22.80
C ILE A 115 -12.07 -7.23 21.47
N ILE A 116 -10.85 -6.78 21.19
CA ILE A 116 -10.49 -6.13 19.92
C ILE A 116 -10.44 -7.18 18.83
N THR A 117 -9.77 -8.30 19.07
CA THR A 117 -9.65 -9.40 18.09
C THR A 117 -11.02 -9.96 17.72
N ALA A 118 -11.91 -10.12 18.71
CA ALA A 118 -13.25 -10.66 18.52
C ALA A 118 -14.19 -9.73 17.73
N ASN A 119 -13.90 -8.43 17.66
CA ASN A 119 -14.77 -7.41 17.03
C ASN A 119 -14.13 -6.70 15.83
N ALA A 120 -12.95 -7.10 15.37
CA ALA A 120 -12.35 -6.54 14.18
C ALA A 120 -13.18 -6.91 12.92
N LEU A 121 -13.56 -5.89 12.14
CA LEU A 121 -14.50 -6.04 11.02
C LEU A 121 -13.84 -6.45 9.70
N SER A 122 -12.53 -6.29 9.57
CA SER A 122 -11.78 -6.62 8.36
C SER A 122 -10.36 -7.06 8.69
N ASP A 123 -9.72 -7.80 7.77
CA ASP A 123 -8.34 -8.25 7.92
C ASP A 123 -7.36 -7.07 8.09
N GLU A 124 -7.56 -5.97 7.35
CA GLU A 124 -6.72 -4.77 7.47
C GLU A 124 -6.87 -4.10 8.84
N GLN A 125 -8.10 -4.01 9.39
CA GLN A 125 -8.32 -3.44 10.72
C GLN A 125 -7.75 -4.34 11.83
N ALA A 126 -7.90 -5.66 11.70
CA ALA A 126 -7.30 -6.62 12.60
C ALA A 126 -5.78 -6.50 12.60
N LEU A 127 -5.17 -6.36 11.42
CA LEU A 127 -3.74 -6.18 11.25
C LEU A 127 -3.25 -4.88 11.93
N LEU A 128 -3.90 -3.76 11.67
CA LEU A 128 -3.55 -2.48 12.29
C LEU A 128 -3.70 -2.52 13.81
N ALA A 129 -4.73 -3.20 14.34
CA ALA A 129 -4.91 -3.39 15.77
C ALA A 129 -3.75 -4.24 16.35
N LYS A 130 -3.43 -5.37 15.75
CA LYS A 130 -2.30 -6.22 16.17
C LYS A 130 -0.97 -5.45 16.14
N VAL A 131 -0.69 -4.71 15.06
CA VAL A 131 0.51 -3.86 14.94
C VAL A 131 0.59 -2.84 16.07
N ARG A 132 -0.52 -2.17 16.38
CA ARG A 132 -0.59 -1.11 17.40
C ARG A 132 -0.46 -1.65 18.82
N TYR A 133 -1.28 -2.63 19.21
CA TYR A 133 -1.30 -3.15 20.57
C TYR A 133 -0.02 -3.89 20.95
N ASN A 134 0.63 -4.52 19.98
CA ASN A 134 1.90 -5.20 20.18
C ASN A 134 3.12 -4.29 19.93
N ARG A 135 2.90 -2.99 19.67
CA ARG A 135 3.96 -2.01 19.42
C ARG A 135 4.96 -2.48 18.34
N LEU A 136 4.47 -3.17 17.32
CA LEU A 136 5.35 -3.78 16.32
C LEU A 136 6.14 -2.74 15.53
N ILE A 137 5.62 -1.50 15.35
CA ILE A 137 6.38 -0.41 14.73
C ILE A 137 7.59 -0.02 15.58
N ASP A 138 7.44 0.03 16.92
CA ASP A 138 8.54 0.34 17.82
C ASP A 138 9.61 -0.76 17.79
N VAL A 139 9.16 -2.01 17.89
CA VAL A 139 10.04 -3.19 17.86
C VAL A 139 10.81 -3.25 16.54
N PHE A 140 10.11 -3.03 15.43
CA PHE A 140 10.68 -3.11 14.09
C PHE A 140 11.67 -1.98 13.79
N LEU A 141 11.29 -0.73 14.08
CA LEU A 141 12.10 0.44 13.75
C LEU A 141 13.14 0.81 14.81
N GLY A 142 13.08 0.21 16.00
CA GLY A 142 13.97 0.53 17.12
C GLY A 142 13.79 1.95 17.66
N ILE A 143 12.56 2.50 17.61
CA ILE A 143 12.21 3.85 18.08
C ILE A 143 10.92 3.79 18.90
N THR A 144 10.66 4.79 19.73
CA THR A 144 9.37 4.91 20.42
C THR A 144 8.38 5.64 19.54
N THR A 145 7.23 5.03 19.25
CA THR A 145 6.20 5.63 18.39
C THR A 145 4.85 5.77 19.09
N TYR A 146 4.07 6.72 18.59
CA TYR A 146 2.70 6.98 19.03
C TYR A 146 1.80 7.08 17.80
N SER A 147 0.67 6.38 17.83
CA SER A 147 -0.36 6.52 16.78
C SER A 147 -0.90 7.95 16.82
N LEU A 148 -0.74 8.67 15.73
CA LEU A 148 -1.21 10.03 15.57
C LEU A 148 -2.60 10.08 14.97
N GLN A 149 -2.83 9.31 13.90
CA GLN A 149 -4.09 9.31 13.17
C GLN A 149 -4.29 8.03 12.37
N SER A 150 -5.49 7.44 12.46
CA SER A 150 -5.95 6.37 11.57
C SER A 150 -6.73 6.96 10.39
N HIS A 151 -6.64 6.32 9.23
CA HIS A 151 -7.33 6.70 7.99
C HIS A 151 -7.16 8.20 7.65
N LEU A 152 -5.90 8.65 7.57
CA LEU A 152 -5.61 10.04 7.18
C LEU A 152 -5.97 10.25 5.71
N ARG A 153 -7.13 10.87 5.47
CA ARG A 153 -7.55 11.31 4.13
C ARG A 153 -7.17 12.76 3.92
N THR A 154 -6.41 13.01 2.86
CA THR A 154 -5.92 14.37 2.57
C THR A 154 -5.65 14.55 1.08
N THR A 155 -5.46 15.80 0.66
CA THR A 155 -5.05 16.16 -0.71
C THR A 155 -3.61 16.61 -0.71
N VAL A 156 -2.82 16.04 -1.61
CA VAL A 156 -1.42 16.42 -1.86
C VAL A 156 -1.35 17.11 -3.23
N PRO A 157 -0.74 18.30 -3.35
CA PRO A 157 -0.57 18.99 -4.62
C PRO A 157 0.05 18.09 -5.68
N ASN A 158 -0.44 18.16 -6.90
CA ASN A 158 -0.03 17.37 -8.07
C ASN A 158 -0.26 15.84 -7.97
N ILE A 159 -0.67 15.31 -6.80
CA ILE A 159 -0.97 13.90 -6.59
C ILE A 159 -2.49 13.67 -6.49
N GLY A 160 -3.21 14.58 -5.84
CA GLY A 160 -4.63 14.46 -5.57
C GLY A 160 -4.94 13.90 -4.19
N GLN A 161 -6.13 13.32 -4.05
CA GLN A 161 -6.58 12.73 -2.78
C GLN A 161 -5.85 11.41 -2.52
N ILE A 162 -5.34 11.26 -1.32
CA ILE A 162 -4.68 10.05 -0.81
C ILE A 162 -5.31 9.63 0.51
N GLU A 163 -5.10 8.39 0.88
CA GLU A 163 -5.45 7.82 2.18
C GLU A 163 -4.27 7.02 2.71
N ILE A 164 -3.86 7.31 3.96
CA ILE A 164 -2.86 6.55 4.72
C ILE A 164 -3.61 5.80 5.82
N ASP A 165 -3.41 4.48 5.91
CA ASP A 165 -4.19 3.64 6.83
C ASP A 165 -3.91 4.02 8.29
N GLU A 166 -2.65 4.27 8.64
CA GLU A 166 -2.28 4.81 9.95
C GLU A 166 -1.00 5.65 9.86
N VAL A 167 -0.95 6.73 10.64
CA VAL A 167 0.22 7.59 10.78
C VAL A 167 0.70 7.55 12.22
N TYR A 168 1.98 7.23 12.41
CA TYR A 168 2.66 7.36 13.70
C TYR A 168 3.64 8.52 13.69
N VAL A 169 3.88 9.09 14.86
CA VAL A 169 5.02 9.95 15.13
C VAL A 169 5.92 9.30 16.16
N GLY A 170 7.22 9.47 16.04
CA GLY A 170 8.15 8.75 16.92
C GLY A 170 9.41 9.56 17.22
N VAL A 171 10.17 9.05 18.19
CA VAL A 171 11.44 9.63 18.63
C VAL A 171 12.44 8.52 18.94
N ASN A 172 13.70 8.70 18.57
CA ASN A 172 14.77 7.81 18.96
C ASN A 172 15.49 8.33 20.24
N ARG A 173 16.42 7.54 20.76
CA ARG A 173 17.24 7.87 21.94
C ARG A 173 18.04 9.18 21.84
N ASN A 174 18.25 9.70 20.63
CA ASN A 174 19.00 10.93 20.38
C ASN A 174 18.08 12.16 20.22
N GLY A 175 16.75 12.00 20.41
CA GLY A 175 15.77 13.07 20.23
C GLY A 175 15.40 13.35 18.77
N GLN A 176 15.89 12.57 17.81
CA GLN A 176 15.47 12.70 16.41
C GLN A 176 14.02 12.25 16.26
N GLN A 177 13.23 13.07 15.58
CA GLN A 177 11.80 12.85 15.38
C GLN A 177 11.48 12.27 14.01
N PHE A 178 10.46 11.41 13.98
CA PHE A 178 10.06 10.66 12.80
C PHE A 178 8.55 10.76 12.56
N VAL A 179 8.15 10.71 11.30
CA VAL A 179 6.78 10.38 10.89
C VAL A 179 6.81 9.04 10.15
N VAL A 180 5.92 8.14 10.54
CA VAL A 180 5.85 6.79 10.00
C VAL A 180 4.46 6.57 9.42
N PRO A 181 4.27 6.79 8.11
CA PRO A 181 3.05 6.37 7.43
C PRO A 181 3.07 4.84 7.31
N VAL A 182 1.96 4.21 7.67
CA VAL A 182 1.78 2.76 7.63
C VAL A 182 0.66 2.41 6.67
N GLN A 183 0.93 1.49 5.76
CA GLN A 183 -0.06 0.83 4.90
C GLN A 183 -0.21 -0.63 5.33
N ALA A 184 -1.45 -1.08 5.49
CA ALA A 184 -1.77 -2.45 5.86
C ALA A 184 -2.49 -3.18 4.72
N LYS A 185 -2.12 -4.43 4.48
CA LYS A 185 -2.77 -5.29 3.50
C LYS A 185 -3.08 -6.65 4.11
N GLY A 186 -4.34 -7.06 3.97
CA GLY A 186 -4.81 -8.38 4.37
C GLY A 186 -4.92 -9.33 3.19
N GLY A 187 -4.92 -10.64 3.46
CA GLY A 187 -5.19 -11.68 2.49
C GLY A 187 -4.34 -11.60 1.22
N ASN A 188 -4.99 -11.55 0.06
CA ASN A 188 -4.36 -11.53 -1.27
C ASN A 188 -4.07 -10.12 -1.80
N ASP A 189 -4.32 -9.08 -1.03
CA ASP A 189 -4.05 -7.71 -1.45
C ASP A 189 -2.54 -7.46 -1.50
N ARG A 190 -2.12 -6.63 -2.46
CA ARG A 190 -0.68 -6.40 -2.70
C ARG A 190 -0.27 -5.02 -2.21
N LEU A 191 0.88 -4.97 -1.55
CA LEU A 191 1.52 -3.71 -1.19
C LEU A 191 1.98 -2.97 -2.45
N GLY A 192 1.60 -1.70 -2.55
CA GLY A 192 1.85 -0.87 -3.74
C GLY A 192 2.96 0.16 -3.53
N ALA A 193 4.04 0.08 -4.31
CA ALA A 193 5.11 1.08 -4.30
C ALA A 193 4.59 2.50 -4.60
N ILE A 194 3.53 2.62 -5.42
CA ILE A 194 2.92 3.91 -5.76
C ILE A 194 2.27 4.54 -4.53
N GLN A 195 1.54 3.75 -3.74
CA GLN A 195 0.90 4.21 -2.52
C GLN A 195 1.95 4.71 -1.53
N THR A 196 3.02 3.95 -1.33
CA THR A 196 4.17 4.38 -0.50
C THR A 196 4.79 5.70 -0.98
N ALA A 197 4.99 5.88 -2.30
CA ALA A 197 5.53 7.13 -2.83
C ALA A 197 4.61 8.32 -2.57
N GLN A 198 3.29 8.13 -2.63
CA GLN A 198 2.29 9.15 -2.31
C GLN A 198 2.29 9.49 -0.81
N ASP A 199 2.42 8.49 0.06
CA ASP A 199 2.51 8.67 1.51
C ASP A 199 3.77 9.47 1.90
N VAL A 200 4.91 9.13 1.30
CA VAL A 200 6.15 9.88 1.48
C VAL A 200 6.00 11.33 1.04
N ALA A 201 5.37 11.58 -0.11
CA ALA A 201 5.12 12.94 -0.60
C ALA A 201 4.20 13.72 0.35
N CYS A 202 3.15 13.08 0.88
CA CYS A 202 2.29 13.65 1.91
C CYS A 202 3.07 14.00 3.18
N CYS A 203 3.87 13.07 3.69
CA CYS A 203 4.65 13.28 4.90
C CYS A 203 5.66 14.41 4.73
N ARG A 204 6.36 14.48 3.60
CA ARG A 204 7.28 15.60 3.29
C ARG A 204 6.60 16.95 3.30
N GLN A 205 5.34 17.02 2.87
CA GLN A 205 4.59 18.26 2.85
C GLN A 205 4.03 18.64 4.23
N LYS A 206 3.42 17.66 4.93
CA LYS A 206 2.69 17.94 6.18
C LYS A 206 3.58 17.91 7.43
N PHE A 207 4.66 17.15 7.38
CA PHE A 207 5.57 16.90 8.49
C PHE A 207 7.02 17.21 8.09
N ALA A 208 7.25 18.36 7.47
CA ALA A 208 8.52 18.73 6.83
C ALA A 208 9.73 18.69 7.78
N MET A 209 9.52 18.82 9.09
CA MET A 209 10.58 18.77 10.11
C MET A 209 10.89 17.35 10.59
N LEU A 210 10.05 16.36 10.23
CA LEU A 210 10.21 14.99 10.67
C LEU A 210 10.85 14.12 9.58
N THR A 211 11.68 13.16 10.00
CA THR A 211 12.23 12.16 9.07
C THR A 211 11.13 11.14 8.75
N CYS A 212 10.78 10.99 7.47
CA CYS A 212 9.79 10.04 7.04
C CYS A 212 10.40 8.63 6.91
N ARG A 213 9.82 7.65 7.63
CA ARG A 213 10.15 6.22 7.58
C ARG A 213 8.88 5.42 7.22
N PRO A 214 8.55 5.27 5.93
CA PRO A 214 7.34 4.56 5.52
C PRO A 214 7.45 3.06 5.82
N VAL A 215 6.36 2.50 6.37
CA VAL A 215 6.24 1.09 6.70
C VAL A 215 5.05 0.50 5.98
N SER A 216 5.19 -0.72 5.50
CA SER A 216 4.09 -1.54 5.04
C SER A 216 3.96 -2.80 5.88
N ALA A 217 2.74 -3.20 6.18
CA ALA A 217 2.42 -4.41 6.94
C ALA A 217 1.53 -5.32 6.10
N GLN A 218 1.81 -6.63 6.11
CA GLN A 218 1.01 -7.63 5.41
C GLN A 218 0.81 -8.87 6.26
N PHE A 219 -0.42 -9.37 6.33
CA PHE A 219 -0.66 -10.71 6.81
C PHE A 219 -0.15 -11.74 5.82
N MET A 220 0.58 -12.72 6.35
CA MET A 220 0.98 -13.94 5.66
C MET A 220 0.15 -15.13 6.16
N VAL A 221 0.43 -16.31 5.64
CA VAL A 221 -0.10 -17.56 6.20
C VAL A 221 0.37 -17.77 7.65
N ASP A 222 -0.34 -18.58 8.43
CA ASP A 222 0.00 -18.93 9.82
C ASP A 222 0.11 -17.73 10.78
N ASP A 223 -0.74 -16.71 10.57
CA ASP A 223 -0.79 -15.48 11.38
C ASP A 223 0.54 -14.72 11.49
N VAL A 224 1.43 -14.92 10.51
CA VAL A 224 2.68 -14.16 10.41
C VAL A 224 2.41 -12.77 9.84
N ILE A 225 3.01 -11.75 10.44
CA ILE A 225 2.98 -10.36 9.99
C ILE A 225 4.33 -9.99 9.40
N ALA A 226 4.38 -9.74 8.10
CA ALA A 226 5.55 -9.16 7.46
C ALA A 226 5.50 -7.64 7.59
N LEU A 227 6.58 -7.04 8.10
CA LEU A 227 6.80 -5.60 8.13
C LEU A 227 7.96 -5.23 7.21
N PHE A 228 7.76 -4.18 6.43
CA PHE A 228 8.75 -3.63 5.50
C PHE A 228 9.01 -2.17 5.83
N GLU A 229 10.24 -1.80 6.09
CA GLU A 229 10.66 -0.41 5.99
C GLU A 229 11.00 -0.11 4.54
N LEU A 230 10.45 0.96 4.01
CA LEU A 230 10.58 1.32 2.62
C LEU A 230 11.39 2.62 2.49
N ALA A 231 12.15 2.75 1.42
CA ALA A 231 12.94 3.95 1.15
C ALA A 231 12.78 4.41 -0.30
N MET A 232 12.74 5.72 -0.50
CA MET A 232 12.80 6.32 -1.84
C MET A 232 14.26 6.44 -2.28
N ARG A 233 14.68 5.67 -3.30
CA ARG A 233 16.02 5.71 -3.89
C ARG A 233 15.93 5.85 -5.41
N GLY A 234 16.51 6.91 -5.95
CA GLY A 234 16.48 7.16 -7.41
C GLY A 234 15.07 7.32 -7.99
N GLY A 235 14.11 7.81 -7.21
CA GLY A 235 12.70 7.95 -7.63
C GLY A 235 11.87 6.66 -7.52
N GLU A 236 12.46 5.55 -7.09
CA GLU A 236 11.80 4.26 -6.90
C GLU A 236 11.69 3.91 -5.41
N VAL A 237 10.64 3.17 -5.07
CA VAL A 237 10.48 2.59 -3.73
C VAL A 237 11.30 1.30 -3.66
N LYS A 238 12.14 1.18 -2.64
CA LYS A 238 12.96 0.00 -2.34
C LYS A 238 12.69 -0.48 -0.93
N ILE A 239 12.79 -1.79 -0.71
CA ILE A 239 12.78 -2.38 0.63
C ILE A 239 14.14 -2.05 1.28
N ALA A 240 14.11 -1.36 2.42
CA ALA A 240 15.28 -1.07 3.23
C ALA A 240 15.52 -2.16 4.28
N GLU A 241 14.44 -2.63 4.89
CA GLU A 241 14.46 -3.73 5.85
C GLU A 241 13.14 -4.52 5.76
N GLU A 242 13.20 -5.82 6.06
CA GLU A 242 12.06 -6.72 6.17
C GLU A 242 12.22 -7.59 7.40
N ARG A 243 11.16 -7.70 8.21
CA ARG A 243 11.06 -8.60 9.36
C ARG A 243 9.70 -9.27 9.39
N HIS A 244 9.69 -10.50 9.86
CA HIS A 244 8.47 -11.26 10.08
C HIS A 244 8.25 -11.48 11.56
N TYR A 245 7.02 -11.25 12.02
CA TYR A 245 6.61 -11.43 13.39
C TYR A 245 5.42 -12.37 13.47
N GLN A 246 5.44 -13.26 14.45
CA GLN A 246 4.32 -14.12 14.79
C GLN A 246 3.88 -13.80 16.22
N LEU A 247 2.63 -13.36 16.38
CA LEU A 247 2.06 -13.08 17.68
C LEU A 247 1.56 -14.39 18.29
N VAL A 248 2.08 -14.74 19.46
CA VAL A 248 1.80 -16.01 20.12
C VAL A 248 1.53 -15.81 21.61
N PRO A 249 0.86 -16.76 22.29
CA PRO A 249 0.83 -16.80 23.75
C PRO A 249 2.25 -16.78 24.32
N ALA A 250 2.46 -16.06 25.42
CA ALA A 250 3.81 -15.88 25.99
C ALA A 250 4.51 -17.20 26.37
N ASP A 251 3.75 -18.20 26.80
CA ASP A 251 4.24 -19.55 27.14
C ASP A 251 4.63 -20.39 25.92
N SER A 252 4.26 -19.98 24.72
CA SER A 252 4.63 -20.62 23.45
C SER A 252 6.04 -20.24 22.98
N ILE A 253 6.70 -19.26 23.62
CA ILE A 253 8.07 -18.85 23.31
C ILE A 253 9.05 -19.70 24.10
N GLN A 254 9.84 -20.49 23.39
CA GLN A 254 10.76 -21.42 23.99
C GLN A 254 12.17 -20.82 24.21
N ALA A 255 12.97 -21.42 25.07
CA ALA A 255 14.34 -20.94 25.35
C ALA A 255 15.22 -20.95 24.08
N GLU A 256 14.98 -21.89 23.17
CA GLU A 256 15.66 -21.99 21.87
C GLU A 256 15.34 -20.82 20.95
N ASP A 257 14.07 -20.34 20.93
CA ASP A 257 13.68 -19.14 20.21
C ASP A 257 14.51 -17.93 20.68
N LEU A 258 14.56 -17.71 22.01
CA LEU A 258 15.29 -16.60 22.62
C LEU A 258 16.79 -16.66 22.34
N LYS A 259 17.41 -17.85 22.38
CA LYS A 259 18.82 -18.02 22.00
C LYS A 259 19.07 -17.64 20.54
N THR A 260 18.17 -18.05 19.63
CA THR A 260 18.27 -17.72 18.21
C THR A 260 18.17 -16.20 17.98
N TYR A 261 17.31 -15.50 18.73
CA TYR A 261 17.14 -14.05 18.60
C TYR A 261 18.34 -13.26 19.17
N ALA A 262 19.00 -13.77 20.20
CA ALA A 262 20.16 -13.12 20.82
C ALA A 262 21.41 -13.09 19.93
N THR A 263 21.49 -13.95 18.91
CA THR A 263 22.65 -14.07 18.00
C THR A 263 22.50 -13.25 16.71
N ARG A 264 21.48 -12.39 16.59
CA ARG A 264 21.16 -11.57 15.41
C ARG A 264 21.35 -10.05 15.67
#